data_325a1f2f64dc2ce26543b57b1dbd7e31
#
_entry.id   325a1f2f64dc2ce26543b57b1dbd7e31
#
_cell.length_a   1.000
_cell.length_b   1.000
_cell.length_c   1.000
_cell.angle_alpha   90.00
_cell.angle_beta   90.00
_cell.angle_gamma   90.00
#
_symmetry.space_group_name_H-M   'P 1'
#
loop_
_entity.id
_entity.type
_entity.pdbx_description
1 polymer ?
#
loop_
_entity_poly.entity_id
_entity_poly.type
_entity_poly.pdbx_seq_one_letter_code
_entity_poly.pdbx_strand_id
1 'polypeptide(L)'
;MKNFELISKFSPSSDQQNAIDGIVNSILKGNKYQTLLGVTGSGKTFTMANIIKNLNIPALIMTHNKSLAAQLYSEFKGFFPKNKVEYFISYYDYYQPEAYIPRQDLFIEKDSSINDELERLRLSTTANLLSFDDVITVASVSANYGLGNPAEYQGMVMFLENGFKISQKDMLIKLVEMGYTRNDNFFDRGNFRVNGDVIDIYPAYFNDEAVRIEFFGDEIDEIYHFDFLENKRTKTINKFILYPASQFIVGQNRLKEAIKGIEIELDERLKFFKDTGKLVEAQRLKQRVEFDLEMLRATGSTKGVENYSRYITGMKPGGTPYSMFDYYEIKNKDYLVIVDESHVSLPQFRGMYAEIKVEKTLLLSMDLDFHQLLITDHLNLKSL
;
A
#
# COMPACT_ATOMS: atom_id res chain seq x y z
N MET A 1 -5.45 -14.59 19.56
CA MET A 1 -4.25 -14.50 18.67
C MET A 1 -4.12 -15.83 17.94
N LYS A 2 -4.04 -15.84 16.63
CA LYS A 2 -3.65 -17.03 15.88
C LYS A 2 -2.13 -17.17 15.99
N ASN A 3 -1.64 -18.38 16.21
CA ASN A 3 -0.22 -18.66 16.23
C ASN A 3 0.30 -18.94 14.83
N PHE A 4 1.57 -18.62 14.56
CA PHE A 4 2.23 -19.05 13.35
C PHE A 4 2.46 -20.56 13.34
N GLU A 5 1.80 -21.25 12.42
CA GLU A 5 1.89 -22.71 12.27
C GLU A 5 2.81 -23.08 11.09
N LEU A 6 4.06 -23.36 11.41
CA LEU A 6 5.04 -23.80 10.44
C LEU A 6 4.79 -25.25 10.03
N ILE A 7 4.56 -25.48 8.72
CA ILE A 7 4.41 -26.81 8.13
C ILE A 7 5.62 -27.07 7.21
N SER A 8 6.39 -28.10 7.54
CA SER A 8 7.56 -28.49 6.75
C SER A 8 7.80 -29.99 6.85
N LYS A 9 8.33 -30.57 5.79
CA LYS A 9 8.85 -31.93 5.76
C LYS A 9 10.27 -32.05 6.35
N PHE A 10 10.92 -30.90 6.58
CA PHE A 10 12.29 -30.82 7.07
C PHE A 10 12.31 -30.40 8.54
N SER A 11 13.34 -30.85 9.27
CA SER A 11 13.72 -30.37 10.57
C SER A 11 15.00 -29.56 10.48
N PRO A 12 15.22 -28.56 11.33
CA PRO A 12 16.47 -27.81 11.35
C PRO A 12 17.68 -28.72 11.59
N SER A 13 18.76 -28.50 10.87
CA SER A 13 20.06 -29.11 11.22
C SER A 13 20.58 -28.54 12.55
N SER A 14 21.61 -29.14 13.13
CA SER A 14 22.19 -28.65 14.39
C SER A 14 22.65 -27.18 14.29
N ASP A 15 23.27 -26.79 13.18
CA ASP A 15 23.73 -25.42 12.96
C ASP A 15 22.59 -24.45 12.77
N GLN A 16 21.54 -24.85 12.04
CA GLN A 16 20.32 -24.06 11.90
C GLN A 16 19.61 -23.88 13.25
N GLN A 17 19.51 -24.97 14.06
CA GLN A 17 18.89 -24.89 15.38
C GLN A 17 19.66 -23.93 16.30
N ASN A 18 21.00 -24.02 16.31
CA ASN A 18 21.85 -23.12 17.08
C ASN A 18 21.65 -21.65 16.66
N ALA A 19 21.54 -21.38 15.35
CA ALA A 19 21.27 -20.05 14.83
C ALA A 19 19.88 -19.55 15.24
N ILE A 20 18.85 -20.39 15.13
CA ILE A 20 17.48 -20.07 15.55
C ILE A 20 17.46 -19.72 17.04
N ASP A 21 17.99 -20.59 17.89
CA ASP A 21 17.98 -20.38 19.34
C ASP A 21 18.79 -19.12 19.73
N GLY A 22 19.94 -18.92 19.08
CA GLY A 22 20.78 -17.74 19.29
C GLY A 22 20.07 -16.44 18.96
N ILE A 23 19.41 -16.35 17.80
CA ILE A 23 18.68 -15.15 17.36
C ILE A 23 17.44 -14.93 18.23
N VAL A 24 16.62 -15.95 18.45
CA VAL A 24 15.41 -15.84 19.29
C VAL A 24 15.78 -15.39 20.71
N ASN A 25 16.76 -16.01 21.34
CA ASN A 25 17.21 -15.62 22.68
C ASN A 25 17.79 -14.20 22.73
N SER A 26 18.48 -13.77 21.65
CA SER A 26 19.01 -12.41 21.55
C SER A 26 17.89 -11.38 21.49
N ILE A 27 16.85 -11.62 20.68
CA ILE A 27 15.68 -10.75 20.58
C ILE A 27 14.91 -10.69 21.91
N LEU A 28 14.66 -11.83 22.55
CA LEU A 28 13.98 -11.90 23.85
C LEU A 28 14.74 -11.18 24.98
N LYS A 29 16.07 -11.04 24.85
CA LYS A 29 16.90 -10.23 25.76
C LYS A 29 16.87 -8.73 25.45
N GLY A 30 16.11 -8.30 24.41
CA GLY A 30 15.96 -6.91 24.00
C GLY A 30 17.03 -6.40 23.04
N ASN A 31 17.89 -7.27 22.48
CA ASN A 31 18.83 -6.85 21.44
C ASN A 31 18.07 -6.60 20.14
N LYS A 32 18.28 -5.41 19.56
CA LYS A 32 17.52 -4.97 18.37
C LYS A 32 18.03 -5.53 17.04
N TYR A 33 19.34 -5.81 16.96
CA TYR A 33 19.98 -6.16 15.68
C TYR A 33 20.68 -7.51 15.76
N GLN A 34 20.39 -8.38 14.79
CA GLN A 34 21.03 -9.67 14.62
C GLN A 34 21.46 -9.84 13.16
N THR A 35 22.53 -10.59 12.93
CA THR A 35 22.98 -10.94 11.60
C THR A 35 23.06 -12.46 11.47
N LEU A 36 22.30 -13.00 10.50
CA LEU A 36 22.40 -14.40 10.10
C LEU A 36 23.30 -14.49 8.87
N LEU A 37 24.49 -15.09 9.03
CA LEU A 37 25.42 -15.34 7.94
C LEU A 37 25.33 -16.79 7.49
N GLY A 38 25.11 -17.01 6.20
CA GLY A 38 25.06 -18.35 5.63
C GLY A 38 25.25 -18.32 4.12
N VAL A 39 25.91 -19.34 3.59
CA VAL A 39 26.09 -19.50 2.13
C VAL A 39 24.76 -19.76 1.43
N THR A 40 24.74 -19.58 0.11
CA THR A 40 23.58 -19.95 -0.70
C THR A 40 23.27 -21.43 -0.53
N GLY A 41 21.99 -21.77 -0.36
CA GLY A 41 21.56 -23.15 -0.14
C GLY A 41 21.69 -23.66 1.30
N SER A 42 22.17 -22.85 2.26
CA SER A 42 22.25 -23.26 3.69
C SER A 42 20.90 -23.31 4.42
N GLY A 43 19.80 -23.00 3.72
CA GLY A 43 18.45 -22.98 4.31
C GLY A 43 18.15 -21.76 5.14
N LYS A 44 18.70 -20.59 4.80
CA LYS A 44 18.41 -19.29 5.47
C LYS A 44 16.90 -19.02 5.57
N THR A 45 16.15 -19.24 4.48
CA THR A 45 14.68 -19.05 4.46
C THR A 45 13.97 -19.91 5.49
N PHE A 46 14.39 -21.19 5.60
CA PHE A 46 13.82 -22.10 6.59
C PHE A 46 14.20 -21.71 8.03
N THR A 47 15.42 -21.20 8.24
CA THR A 47 15.86 -20.62 9.53
C THR A 47 15.00 -19.40 9.89
N MET A 48 14.78 -18.47 8.95
CA MET A 48 13.91 -17.31 9.16
C MET A 48 12.48 -17.73 9.52
N ALA A 49 11.92 -18.72 8.82
CA ALA A 49 10.58 -19.24 9.09
C ALA A 49 10.47 -19.80 10.53
N ASN A 50 11.49 -20.52 11.01
CA ASN A 50 11.52 -21.03 12.37
C ASN A 50 11.66 -19.91 13.41
N ILE A 51 12.41 -18.85 13.12
CA ILE A 51 12.50 -17.66 14.00
C ILE A 51 11.13 -17.00 14.12
N ILE A 52 10.42 -16.76 13.01
CA ILE A 52 9.07 -16.18 13.03
C ILE A 52 8.11 -17.05 13.86
N LYS A 53 8.11 -18.36 13.64
CA LYS A 53 7.31 -19.30 14.42
C LYS A 53 7.59 -19.18 15.92
N ASN A 54 8.86 -19.16 16.32
CA ASN A 54 9.27 -19.18 17.72
C ASN A 54 8.98 -17.87 18.44
N LEU A 55 9.13 -16.72 17.74
CA LEU A 55 8.79 -15.40 18.28
C LEU A 55 7.28 -15.16 18.29
N ASN A 56 6.56 -15.75 17.36
CA ASN A 56 5.11 -15.62 17.20
C ASN A 56 4.63 -14.16 17.09
N ILE A 57 5.39 -13.33 16.35
CA ILE A 57 5.09 -11.93 16.06
C ILE A 57 5.01 -11.71 14.54
N PRO A 58 4.24 -10.72 14.06
CA PRO A 58 4.18 -10.38 12.64
C PRO A 58 5.57 -10.10 12.06
N ALA A 59 5.77 -10.36 10.78
CA ALA A 59 7.07 -10.19 10.15
C ALA A 59 6.98 -9.46 8.81
N LEU A 60 7.90 -8.51 8.60
CA LEU A 60 8.14 -7.83 7.33
C LEU A 60 9.49 -8.29 6.78
N ILE A 61 9.47 -8.94 5.62
CA ILE A 61 10.65 -9.45 4.92
C ILE A 61 10.92 -8.54 3.74
N MET A 62 12.08 -7.88 3.74
CA MET A 62 12.47 -6.91 2.72
C MET A 62 13.54 -7.50 1.80
N THR A 63 13.35 -7.37 0.50
CA THR A 63 14.29 -7.81 -0.52
C THR A 63 14.61 -6.70 -1.52
N HIS A 64 15.73 -6.82 -2.22
CA HIS A 64 16.19 -5.80 -3.17
C HIS A 64 15.52 -5.86 -4.55
N ASN A 65 14.82 -6.95 -4.91
CA ASN A 65 14.16 -7.06 -6.21
C ASN A 65 12.87 -7.89 -6.18
N LYS A 66 12.04 -7.73 -7.23
CA LYS A 66 10.74 -8.40 -7.38
C LYS A 66 10.86 -9.93 -7.49
N SER A 67 11.88 -10.44 -8.19
CA SER A 67 12.05 -11.90 -8.42
C SER A 67 12.36 -12.64 -7.12
N LEU A 68 13.26 -12.08 -6.29
CA LEU A 68 13.57 -12.65 -4.99
C LEU A 68 12.38 -12.53 -4.04
N ALA A 69 11.63 -11.42 -4.09
CA ALA A 69 10.40 -11.28 -3.33
C ALA A 69 9.38 -12.37 -3.71
N ALA A 70 9.21 -12.67 -5.00
CA ALA A 70 8.31 -13.73 -5.48
C ALA A 70 8.73 -15.11 -4.99
N GLN A 71 10.04 -15.41 -5.04
CA GLN A 71 10.58 -16.67 -4.54
C GLN A 71 10.30 -16.82 -3.04
N LEU A 72 10.69 -15.82 -2.23
CA LEU A 72 10.46 -15.86 -0.78
C LEU A 72 8.98 -15.94 -0.43
N TYR A 73 8.13 -15.17 -1.13
CA TYR A 73 6.68 -15.27 -0.95
C TYR A 73 6.16 -16.69 -1.15
N SER A 74 6.59 -17.37 -2.23
CA SER A 74 6.20 -18.75 -2.52
C SER A 74 6.69 -19.73 -1.44
N GLU A 75 7.95 -19.58 -1.00
CA GLU A 75 8.54 -20.42 0.06
C GLU A 75 7.79 -20.21 1.40
N PHE A 76 7.57 -18.96 1.82
CA PHE A 76 6.86 -18.64 3.07
C PHE A 76 5.40 -19.09 3.03
N LYS A 77 4.72 -18.94 1.89
CA LYS A 77 3.36 -19.45 1.71
C LYS A 77 3.28 -20.97 1.83
N GLY A 78 4.32 -21.67 1.38
CA GLY A 78 4.47 -23.12 1.58
C GLY A 78 4.73 -23.48 3.05
N PHE A 79 5.51 -22.69 3.78
CA PHE A 79 5.79 -22.91 5.20
C PHE A 79 4.61 -22.53 6.12
N PHE A 80 3.82 -21.54 5.76
CA PHE A 80 2.71 -21.01 6.57
C PHE A 80 1.37 -21.01 5.82
N PRO A 81 0.88 -22.16 5.35
CA PRO A 81 -0.34 -22.22 4.52
C PRO A 81 -1.61 -21.82 5.26
N LYS A 82 -1.60 -21.80 6.60
CA LYS A 82 -2.75 -21.43 7.45
C LYS A 82 -2.70 -19.99 7.95
N ASN A 83 -1.58 -19.30 7.77
CA ASN A 83 -1.37 -17.91 8.17
C ASN A 83 -1.45 -16.97 6.96
N LYS A 84 -1.47 -15.68 7.22
CA LYS A 84 -1.49 -14.67 6.17
C LYS A 84 -0.08 -14.39 5.68
N VAL A 85 0.24 -14.88 4.49
CA VAL A 85 1.49 -14.56 3.80
C VAL A 85 1.12 -13.66 2.63
N GLU A 86 1.66 -12.44 2.63
CA GLU A 86 1.30 -11.36 1.73
C GLU A 86 2.49 -10.96 0.86
N TYR A 87 2.17 -10.47 -0.35
CA TYR A 87 3.15 -10.07 -1.35
C TYR A 87 3.01 -8.59 -1.67
N PHE A 88 4.05 -7.81 -1.39
CA PHE A 88 4.00 -6.35 -1.50
C PHE A 88 5.17 -5.80 -2.32
N ILE A 89 4.95 -5.64 -3.61
CA ILE A 89 5.94 -5.09 -4.54
C ILE A 89 5.38 -3.88 -5.28
N SER A 90 6.23 -3.17 -6.02
CA SER A 90 5.75 -2.10 -6.91
C SER A 90 4.78 -2.67 -7.95
N TYR A 91 3.59 -2.08 -8.06
CA TYR A 91 2.52 -2.49 -8.97
C TYR A 91 2.70 -1.97 -10.40
N TYR A 92 3.75 -1.20 -10.67
CA TYR A 92 4.07 -0.76 -12.01
C TYR A 92 4.77 -1.86 -12.80
N ASP A 93 4.20 -2.25 -13.95
CA ASP A 93 4.87 -3.08 -14.95
C ASP A 93 5.89 -2.26 -15.74
N TYR A 94 5.50 -1.03 -16.03
CA TYR A 94 6.33 -0.02 -16.68
C TYR A 94 6.16 1.31 -15.96
N TYR A 95 7.26 2.01 -15.74
CA TYR A 95 7.27 3.34 -15.16
C TYR A 95 8.32 4.19 -15.84
N GLN A 96 7.88 5.23 -16.54
CA GLN A 96 8.73 6.27 -17.09
C GLN A 96 8.44 7.56 -16.32
N PRO A 97 9.41 8.06 -15.54
CA PRO A 97 9.24 9.33 -14.88
C PRO A 97 9.12 10.46 -15.90
N GLU A 98 8.43 11.49 -15.50
CA GLU A 98 8.39 12.74 -16.24
C GLU A 98 9.79 13.35 -16.28
N ALA A 99 10.23 13.80 -17.46
CA ALA A 99 11.51 14.45 -17.63
C ALA A 99 11.41 15.58 -18.67
N TYR A 100 12.18 16.64 -18.46
CA TYR A 100 12.35 17.71 -19.44
C TYR A 100 13.81 17.85 -19.82
N ILE A 101 14.09 17.83 -21.13
CA ILE A 101 15.43 18.01 -21.67
C ILE A 101 15.53 19.42 -22.24
N PRO A 102 16.07 20.41 -21.50
CA PRO A 102 16.04 21.83 -21.93
C PRO A 102 16.77 22.09 -23.22
N ARG A 103 17.85 21.34 -23.53
CA ARG A 103 18.63 21.50 -24.78
C ARG A 103 17.85 21.17 -26.04
N GLN A 104 16.82 20.35 -25.93
CA GLN A 104 16.02 19.87 -27.05
C GLN A 104 14.57 20.38 -26.99
N ASP A 105 14.24 21.16 -25.97
CA ASP A 105 12.86 21.52 -25.60
C ASP A 105 11.91 20.31 -25.64
N LEU A 106 12.45 19.15 -25.22
CA LEU A 106 11.74 17.89 -25.25
C LEU A 106 11.16 17.61 -23.85
N PHE A 107 9.85 17.55 -23.78
CA PHE A 107 9.13 17.07 -22.60
C PHE A 107 8.76 15.61 -22.79
N ILE A 108 9.21 14.76 -21.86
CA ILE A 108 8.85 13.35 -21.78
C ILE A 108 7.74 13.25 -20.75
N GLU A 109 6.55 12.90 -21.18
CA GLU A 109 5.42 12.71 -20.28
C GLU A 109 5.64 11.48 -19.39
N LYS A 110 5.11 11.54 -18.17
CA LYS A 110 5.03 10.37 -17.30
C LYS A 110 4.18 9.31 -18.00
N ASP A 111 4.74 8.13 -18.17
CA ASP A 111 4.02 6.95 -18.66
C ASP A 111 4.16 5.81 -17.66
N SER A 112 3.05 5.19 -17.33
CA SER A 112 3.02 4.08 -16.35
C SER A 112 1.89 3.13 -16.65
N SER A 113 2.17 1.85 -16.56
CA SER A 113 1.19 0.78 -16.65
C SER A 113 1.10 0.08 -15.29
N ILE A 114 -0.09 0.06 -14.74
CA ILE A 114 -0.40 -0.59 -13.46
C ILE A 114 -0.80 -2.03 -13.75
N ASN A 115 -0.28 -2.95 -12.95
CA ASN A 115 -0.69 -4.34 -12.95
C ASN A 115 -1.78 -4.55 -11.91
N ASP A 116 -3.00 -4.81 -12.37
CA ASP A 116 -4.20 -4.95 -11.52
C ASP A 116 -4.07 -6.07 -10.48
N GLU A 117 -3.36 -7.14 -10.81
CA GLU A 117 -3.16 -8.24 -9.88
C GLU A 117 -2.17 -7.87 -8.76
N LEU A 118 -1.11 -7.13 -9.09
CA LEU A 118 -0.19 -6.59 -8.09
C LEU A 118 -0.84 -5.54 -7.22
N GLU A 119 -1.72 -4.70 -7.78
CA GLU A 119 -2.52 -3.75 -7.00
C GLU A 119 -3.44 -4.48 -6.02
N ARG A 120 -4.15 -5.51 -6.47
CA ARG A 120 -4.97 -6.38 -5.61
C ARG A 120 -4.18 -6.97 -4.45
N LEU A 121 -2.98 -7.51 -4.73
CA LEU A 121 -2.11 -8.10 -3.70
C LEU A 121 -1.65 -7.07 -2.67
N ARG A 122 -1.39 -5.83 -3.11
CA ARG A 122 -1.05 -4.72 -2.20
C ARG A 122 -2.24 -4.35 -1.31
N LEU A 123 -3.45 -4.25 -1.87
CA LEU A 123 -4.67 -3.99 -1.11
C LEU A 123 -4.97 -5.14 -0.13
N SER A 124 -4.76 -6.40 -0.55
CA SER A 124 -4.85 -7.58 0.32
C SER A 124 -3.89 -7.46 1.50
N THR A 125 -2.64 -7.06 1.24
CA THR A 125 -1.62 -6.88 2.29
C THR A 125 -2.07 -5.87 3.32
N THR A 126 -2.50 -4.66 2.90
CA THR A 126 -2.93 -3.61 3.84
C THR A 126 -4.18 -4.01 4.62
N ALA A 127 -5.15 -4.64 3.98
CA ALA A 127 -6.35 -5.16 4.64
C ALA A 127 -6.00 -6.25 5.67
N ASN A 128 -5.13 -7.20 5.32
CA ASN A 128 -4.74 -8.28 6.22
C ASN A 128 -3.87 -7.80 7.39
N LEU A 129 -2.97 -6.84 7.19
CA LEU A 129 -2.21 -6.21 8.27
C LEU A 129 -3.10 -5.56 9.31
N LEU A 130 -4.19 -4.90 8.89
CA LEU A 130 -5.14 -4.29 9.81
C LEU A 130 -6.10 -5.29 10.47
N SER A 131 -6.36 -6.45 9.83
CA SER A 131 -7.30 -7.46 10.31
C SER A 131 -6.67 -8.50 11.23
N PHE A 132 -5.45 -8.96 10.93
CA PHE A 132 -4.86 -10.16 11.52
C PHE A 132 -3.54 -9.85 12.23
N ASP A 133 -3.21 -10.68 13.22
CA ASP A 133 -1.96 -10.57 13.99
C ASP A 133 -0.90 -11.57 13.48
N ASP A 134 -1.29 -12.53 12.63
CA ASP A 134 -0.44 -13.59 12.08
C ASP A 134 -0.10 -13.33 10.62
N VAL A 135 0.47 -12.15 10.34
CA VAL A 135 0.80 -11.70 8.98
C VAL A 135 2.32 -11.73 8.74
N ILE A 136 2.72 -12.32 7.63
CA ILE A 136 4.07 -12.24 7.07
C ILE A 136 3.97 -11.50 5.75
N THR A 137 4.62 -10.35 5.63
CA THR A 137 4.67 -9.60 4.36
C THR A 137 6.03 -9.74 3.73
N VAL A 138 6.09 -10.18 2.48
CA VAL A 138 7.31 -10.17 1.67
C VAL A 138 7.24 -8.99 0.72
N ALA A 139 8.15 -8.04 0.89
CA ALA A 139 8.15 -6.77 0.17
C ALA A 139 9.47 -6.49 -0.56
N SER A 140 9.38 -5.77 -1.68
CA SER A 140 10.58 -5.17 -2.29
C SER A 140 10.87 -3.79 -1.69
N VAL A 141 12.14 -3.41 -1.62
CA VAL A 141 12.56 -2.09 -1.14
C VAL A 141 11.81 -0.97 -1.88
N SER A 142 11.66 -1.08 -3.20
CA SER A 142 10.99 -0.09 -4.04
C SER A 142 9.50 0.10 -3.74
N ALA A 143 8.84 -0.87 -3.11
CA ALA A 143 7.42 -0.82 -2.80
C ALA A 143 7.12 -0.18 -1.43
N ASN A 144 8.14 0.00 -0.61
CA ASN A 144 7.98 0.41 0.79
C ASN A 144 7.52 1.86 0.96
N TYR A 145 7.67 2.70 -0.07
CA TYR A 145 7.43 4.14 0.03
C TYR A 145 6.19 4.58 -0.75
N GLY A 146 5.67 5.76 -0.38
CA GLY A 146 4.58 6.39 -1.09
C GLY A 146 3.24 5.69 -0.86
N LEU A 147 2.97 5.28 0.37
CA LEU A 147 1.69 4.71 0.78
C LEU A 147 0.73 5.79 1.28
N GLY A 148 -0.57 5.50 1.24
CA GLY A 148 -1.57 6.32 1.89
C GLY A 148 -1.41 6.32 3.42
N ASN A 149 -2.06 7.28 4.07
CA ASN A 149 -2.06 7.38 5.54
C ASN A 149 -2.80 6.16 6.15
N PRO A 150 -2.13 5.28 6.93
CA PRO A 150 -2.76 4.09 7.49
C PRO A 150 -3.89 4.41 8.47
N ALA A 151 -3.85 5.54 9.17
CA ALA A 151 -4.93 5.95 10.07
C ALA A 151 -6.19 6.39 9.30
N GLU A 152 -6.02 7.13 8.19
CA GLU A 152 -7.12 7.49 7.30
C GLU A 152 -7.72 6.23 6.65
N TYR A 153 -6.87 5.32 6.17
CA TYR A 153 -7.29 4.06 5.59
C TYR A 153 -8.09 3.22 6.60
N GLN A 154 -7.61 3.11 7.84
CA GLN A 154 -8.31 2.41 8.93
C GLN A 154 -9.62 3.10 9.32
N GLY A 155 -9.65 4.44 9.30
CA GLY A 155 -10.86 5.22 9.61
C GLY A 155 -11.99 5.05 8.59
N MET A 156 -11.68 4.59 7.38
CA MET A 156 -12.65 4.34 6.32
C MET A 156 -13.16 2.90 6.25
N VAL A 157 -12.65 2.02 7.10
CA VAL A 157 -13.12 0.62 7.16
C VAL A 157 -14.58 0.55 7.59
N MET A 158 -15.39 -0.24 6.89
CA MET A 158 -16.79 -0.46 7.22
C MET A 158 -16.99 -1.84 7.86
N PHE A 159 -17.52 -1.82 9.07
CA PHE A 159 -17.91 -3.04 9.79
C PHE A 159 -19.37 -3.31 9.52
N LEU A 160 -19.66 -4.49 8.96
CA LEU A 160 -21.00 -4.93 8.60
C LEU A 160 -21.34 -6.21 9.36
N GLU A 161 -22.56 -6.31 9.87
CA GLU A 161 -23.07 -7.52 10.49
C GLU A 161 -24.57 -7.64 10.27
N ASN A 162 -25.09 -8.86 10.34
CA ASN A 162 -26.53 -9.08 10.26
C ASN A 162 -27.23 -8.34 11.40
N GLY A 163 -28.33 -7.65 11.10
CA GLY A 163 -29.03 -6.78 12.05
C GLY A 163 -28.44 -5.36 12.18
N PHE A 164 -27.39 -5.02 11.43
CA PHE A 164 -26.83 -3.67 11.46
C PHE A 164 -27.77 -2.68 10.80
N LYS A 165 -28.12 -1.62 11.53
CA LYS A 165 -29.04 -0.58 11.05
C LYS A 165 -28.29 0.47 10.25
N ILE A 166 -28.52 0.46 8.96
CA ILE A 166 -28.00 1.43 7.99
C ILE A 166 -28.95 1.48 6.80
N SER A 167 -29.32 2.67 6.33
CA SER A 167 -30.11 2.75 5.10
C SER A 167 -29.25 2.33 3.89
N GLN A 168 -29.89 1.72 2.88
CA GLN A 168 -29.21 1.38 1.63
C GLN A 168 -28.52 2.62 1.03
N LYS A 169 -29.19 3.77 1.06
CA LYS A 169 -28.63 5.04 0.56
C LYS A 169 -27.35 5.45 1.27
N ASP A 170 -27.33 5.37 2.60
CA ASP A 170 -26.12 5.74 3.38
C ASP A 170 -24.97 4.76 3.12
N MET A 171 -25.27 3.48 2.93
CA MET A 171 -24.29 2.50 2.54
C MET A 171 -23.69 2.80 1.16
N LEU A 172 -24.51 3.15 0.17
CA LEU A 172 -24.03 3.52 -1.17
C LEU A 172 -23.11 4.74 -1.13
N ILE A 173 -23.45 5.76 -0.32
CA ILE A 173 -22.59 6.92 -0.11
C ILE A 173 -21.24 6.50 0.46
N LYS A 174 -21.23 5.67 1.49
CA LYS A 174 -19.99 5.16 2.10
C LYS A 174 -19.16 4.34 1.12
N LEU A 175 -19.77 3.50 0.28
CA LEU A 175 -19.06 2.74 -0.75
C LEU A 175 -18.33 3.67 -1.72
N VAL A 176 -18.98 4.74 -2.18
CA VAL A 176 -18.35 5.75 -3.04
C VAL A 176 -17.21 6.47 -2.30
N GLU A 177 -17.41 6.84 -1.04
CA GLU A 177 -16.36 7.45 -0.21
C GLU A 177 -15.16 6.52 -0.01
N MET A 178 -15.38 5.21 0.00
CA MET A 178 -14.34 4.17 0.08
C MET A 178 -13.70 3.86 -1.27
N GLY A 179 -14.04 4.59 -2.33
CA GLY A 179 -13.46 4.44 -3.67
C GLY A 179 -14.08 3.34 -4.52
N TYR A 180 -15.19 2.74 -4.08
CA TYR A 180 -15.93 1.79 -4.91
C TYR A 180 -16.75 2.52 -5.96
N THR A 181 -16.78 1.96 -7.17
CA THR A 181 -17.53 2.54 -8.29
C THR A 181 -18.77 1.71 -8.58
N ARG A 182 -19.93 2.39 -8.74
CA ARG A 182 -21.14 1.69 -9.19
C ARG A 182 -21.02 1.30 -10.65
N ASN A 183 -21.18 0.01 -10.92
CA ASN A 183 -21.23 -0.51 -12.27
C ASN A 183 -22.16 -1.73 -12.33
N ASP A 184 -23.36 -1.49 -12.84
CA ASP A 184 -24.40 -2.53 -12.91
C ASP A 184 -24.20 -3.48 -14.12
N ASN A 185 -23.38 -3.08 -15.11
CA ASN A 185 -23.14 -3.84 -16.35
C ASN A 185 -21.84 -4.67 -16.31
N PHE A 186 -20.76 -4.07 -15.84
CA PHE A 186 -19.45 -4.73 -15.73
C PHE A 186 -19.07 -4.80 -14.27
N PHE A 187 -19.26 -5.99 -13.70
CA PHE A 187 -18.97 -6.23 -12.28
C PHE A 187 -17.56 -6.75 -12.11
N ASP A 188 -16.65 -5.83 -11.83
CA ASP A 188 -15.22 -6.09 -11.64
C ASP A 188 -14.75 -5.65 -10.25
N ARG A 189 -13.49 -5.93 -9.90
CA ARG A 189 -12.89 -5.56 -8.60
C ARG A 189 -13.01 -4.06 -8.34
N GLY A 190 -13.36 -3.71 -7.12
CA GLY A 190 -13.60 -2.31 -6.75
C GLY A 190 -14.95 -1.75 -7.20
N ASN A 191 -15.81 -2.58 -7.78
CA ASN A 191 -17.15 -2.17 -8.17
C ASN A 191 -18.21 -2.70 -7.22
N PHE A 192 -19.34 -2.01 -7.19
CA PHE A 192 -20.58 -2.51 -6.62
C PHE A 192 -21.73 -2.34 -7.60
N ARG A 193 -22.77 -3.16 -7.44
CA ARG A 193 -24.03 -3.06 -8.19
C ARG A 193 -25.21 -3.17 -7.25
N VAL A 194 -26.36 -2.65 -7.69
CA VAL A 194 -27.57 -2.58 -6.88
C VAL A 194 -28.74 -3.16 -7.65
N ASN A 195 -29.46 -4.08 -7.03
CA ASN A 195 -30.66 -4.67 -7.59
C ASN A 195 -31.76 -4.78 -6.52
N GLY A 196 -32.69 -3.83 -6.49
CA GLY A 196 -33.70 -3.73 -5.44
C GLY A 196 -33.05 -3.54 -4.07
N ASP A 197 -33.38 -4.40 -3.13
CA ASP A 197 -32.88 -4.37 -1.76
C ASP A 197 -31.53 -5.13 -1.59
N VAL A 198 -30.83 -5.40 -2.70
CA VAL A 198 -29.57 -6.15 -2.73
C VAL A 198 -28.44 -5.28 -3.22
N ILE A 199 -27.32 -5.30 -2.50
CA ILE A 199 -26.05 -4.72 -2.93
C ILE A 199 -25.01 -5.84 -3.08
N ASP A 200 -24.47 -5.97 -4.29
CA ASP A 200 -23.32 -6.82 -4.56
C ASP A 200 -22.05 -5.94 -4.57
N ILE A 201 -21.03 -6.35 -3.84
CA ILE A 201 -19.74 -5.67 -3.76
C ILE A 201 -18.67 -6.65 -4.19
N TYR A 202 -17.79 -6.24 -5.11
CA TYR A 202 -16.58 -6.98 -5.41
C TYR A 202 -15.38 -6.26 -4.75
N PRO A 203 -14.95 -6.71 -3.54
CA PRO A 203 -13.86 -6.05 -2.84
C PRO A 203 -12.58 -6.02 -3.68
N ALA A 204 -11.91 -4.87 -3.74
CA ALA A 204 -10.74 -4.68 -4.60
C ALA A 204 -9.55 -5.61 -4.24
N TYR A 205 -9.54 -6.14 -3.02
CA TYR A 205 -8.53 -7.05 -2.49
C TYR A 205 -8.92 -8.54 -2.57
N PHE A 206 -10.12 -8.87 -3.10
CA PHE A 206 -10.55 -10.26 -3.33
C PHE A 206 -10.08 -10.77 -4.68
N ASN A 207 -9.98 -12.11 -4.82
CA ASN A 207 -9.57 -12.74 -6.07
C ASN A 207 -10.79 -13.09 -6.95
N ASP A 208 -11.63 -14.02 -6.51
CA ASP A 208 -12.67 -14.63 -7.35
C ASP A 208 -14.04 -14.63 -6.69
N GLU A 209 -14.20 -13.99 -5.54
CA GLU A 209 -15.48 -13.95 -4.82
C GLU A 209 -15.96 -12.52 -4.63
N ALA A 210 -17.28 -12.36 -4.65
CA ALA A 210 -17.92 -11.12 -4.25
C ALA A 210 -18.75 -11.31 -2.98
N VAL A 211 -19.19 -10.21 -2.39
CA VAL A 211 -20.02 -10.19 -1.19
C VAL A 211 -21.37 -9.62 -1.55
N ARG A 212 -22.42 -10.33 -1.20
CA ARG A 212 -23.81 -9.87 -1.34
C ARG A 212 -24.35 -9.48 0.04
N ILE A 213 -25.04 -8.35 0.06
CA ILE A 213 -25.70 -7.80 1.24
C ILE A 213 -27.16 -7.60 0.89
N GLU A 214 -28.04 -8.30 1.62
CA GLU A 214 -29.48 -8.19 1.47
C GLU A 214 -30.05 -7.31 2.58
N PHE A 215 -30.96 -6.41 2.22
CA PHE A 215 -31.59 -5.45 3.13
C PHE A 215 -33.03 -5.83 3.38
N PHE A 216 -33.48 -5.61 4.62
CA PHE A 216 -34.90 -5.54 4.96
C PHE A 216 -35.17 -4.16 5.56
N GLY A 217 -35.73 -3.25 4.73
CA GLY A 217 -35.83 -1.84 5.10
C GLY A 217 -34.49 -1.18 5.29
N ASP A 218 -34.25 -0.58 6.47
CA ASP A 218 -33.00 0.07 6.85
C ASP A 218 -32.09 -0.82 7.73
N GLU A 219 -32.18 -2.14 7.55
CA GLU A 219 -31.39 -3.11 8.30
C GLU A 219 -30.79 -4.16 7.37
N ILE A 220 -29.56 -4.59 7.62
CA ILE A 220 -28.91 -5.69 6.91
C ILE A 220 -29.50 -7.00 7.41
N ASP A 221 -30.20 -7.71 6.52
CA ASP A 221 -30.81 -9.01 6.81
C ASP A 221 -29.79 -10.14 6.70
N GLU A 222 -29.09 -10.24 5.59
CA GLU A 222 -28.12 -11.29 5.36
C GLU A 222 -26.86 -10.80 4.63
N ILE A 223 -25.70 -11.41 4.97
CA ILE A 223 -24.41 -11.19 4.30
C ILE A 223 -23.83 -12.54 3.90
N TYR A 224 -23.40 -12.68 2.64
CA TYR A 224 -22.73 -13.90 2.18
C TYR A 224 -21.77 -13.67 1.03
N HIS A 225 -20.76 -14.53 0.94
CA HIS A 225 -19.91 -14.64 -0.24
C HIS A 225 -20.63 -15.39 -1.35
N PHE A 226 -20.40 -14.99 -2.58
CA PHE A 226 -20.94 -15.68 -3.75
C PHE A 226 -19.96 -15.61 -4.93
N ASP A 227 -19.99 -16.65 -5.75
CA ASP A 227 -19.38 -16.65 -7.06
C ASP A 227 -20.27 -15.81 -8.00
N PHE A 228 -19.76 -14.70 -8.49
CA PHE A 228 -20.54 -13.76 -9.30
C PHE A 228 -20.71 -14.21 -10.75
N LEU A 229 -19.91 -15.19 -11.24
CA LEU A 229 -20.06 -15.79 -12.57
C LEU A 229 -21.18 -16.84 -12.56
N GLU A 230 -21.20 -17.69 -11.56
CA GLU A 230 -22.22 -18.73 -11.39
C GLU A 230 -23.45 -18.22 -10.62
N ASN A 231 -23.40 -17.04 -10.04
CA ASN A 231 -24.38 -16.47 -9.11
C ASN A 231 -24.75 -17.44 -7.97
N LYS A 232 -23.74 -18.15 -7.47
CA LYS A 232 -23.91 -19.20 -6.47
C LYS A 232 -23.33 -18.77 -5.13
N ARG A 233 -24.13 -18.90 -4.07
CA ARG A 233 -23.67 -18.68 -2.70
C ARG A 233 -22.56 -19.68 -2.36
N THR A 234 -21.42 -19.19 -1.89
CA THR A 234 -20.26 -20.01 -1.49
C THR A 234 -20.18 -20.12 0.03
N LYS A 235 -20.46 -19.04 0.77
CA LYS A 235 -20.36 -19.02 2.22
C LYS A 235 -21.25 -17.95 2.85
N THR A 236 -22.10 -18.32 3.79
CA THR A 236 -22.81 -17.36 4.64
C THR A 236 -21.91 -16.87 5.76
N ILE A 237 -21.95 -15.56 6.04
CA ILE A 237 -21.18 -14.91 7.07
C ILE A 237 -22.06 -13.96 7.88
N ASN A 238 -21.81 -13.86 9.20
CA ASN A 238 -22.58 -12.97 10.06
C ASN A 238 -21.93 -11.58 10.20
N LYS A 239 -20.65 -11.50 9.89
CA LYS A 239 -19.85 -10.26 10.00
C LYS A 239 -18.90 -10.15 8.82
N PHE A 240 -18.77 -8.95 8.31
CA PHE A 240 -17.85 -8.63 7.23
C PHE A 240 -17.16 -7.29 7.47
N ILE A 241 -15.86 -7.24 7.19
CA ILE A 241 -15.08 -6.01 7.25
C ILE A 241 -14.74 -5.63 5.81
N LEU A 242 -15.29 -4.53 5.36
CA LEU A 242 -15.00 -3.98 4.03
C LEU A 242 -13.92 -2.92 4.15
N TYR A 243 -12.84 -3.10 3.38
CA TYR A 243 -11.74 -2.17 3.26
C TYR A 243 -11.89 -1.30 2.02
N PRO A 244 -11.26 -0.11 2.00
CA PRO A 244 -11.27 0.78 0.83
C PRO A 244 -10.74 0.11 -0.44
N ALA A 245 -11.25 0.56 -1.59
CA ALA A 245 -10.86 0.05 -2.91
C ALA A 245 -9.52 0.60 -3.42
N SER A 246 -8.91 1.56 -2.74
CA SER A 246 -7.61 2.13 -3.08
C SER A 246 -6.80 2.45 -1.83
N GLN A 247 -5.47 2.46 -1.94
CA GLN A 247 -4.57 2.87 -0.85
C GLN A 247 -4.58 4.39 -0.59
N PHE A 248 -4.95 5.18 -1.60
CA PHE A 248 -4.97 6.66 -1.54
C PHE A 248 -6.39 7.21 -1.40
N ILE A 249 -7.11 6.71 -0.41
CA ILE A 249 -8.46 7.21 -0.11
C ILE A 249 -8.39 8.24 0.99
N VAL A 250 -9.12 9.33 0.78
CA VAL A 250 -9.23 10.43 1.74
C VAL A 250 -10.68 10.86 1.89
N GLY A 251 -11.06 11.21 3.11
CA GLY A 251 -12.36 11.78 3.39
C GLY A 251 -12.57 13.11 2.69
N GLN A 252 -13.83 13.44 2.38
CA GLN A 252 -14.23 14.65 1.65
C GLN A 252 -13.65 15.97 2.24
N ASN A 253 -13.53 16.04 3.55
CA ASN A 253 -12.96 17.23 4.20
C ASN A 253 -11.47 17.37 3.91
N ARG A 254 -10.73 16.26 4.00
CA ARG A 254 -9.30 16.21 3.69
C ARG A 254 -9.05 16.52 2.22
N LEU A 255 -9.88 16.00 1.31
CA LEU A 255 -9.78 16.28 -0.12
C LEU A 255 -9.94 17.78 -0.41
N LYS A 256 -10.90 18.43 0.22
CA LYS A 256 -11.10 19.89 0.10
C LYS A 256 -9.90 20.69 0.61
N GLU A 257 -9.31 20.28 1.72
CA GLU A 257 -8.08 20.89 2.27
C GLU A 257 -6.90 20.68 1.34
N ALA A 258 -6.75 19.45 0.79
CA ALA A 258 -5.70 19.10 -0.16
C ALA A 258 -5.80 19.99 -1.42
N ILE A 259 -6.97 20.05 -2.04
CA ILE A 259 -7.22 20.89 -3.24
C ILE A 259 -6.83 22.34 -2.95
N LYS A 260 -7.28 22.91 -1.85
CA LYS A 260 -6.94 24.30 -1.46
C LYS A 260 -5.43 24.49 -1.27
N GLY A 261 -4.75 23.52 -0.65
CA GLY A 261 -3.31 23.56 -0.46
C GLY A 261 -2.54 23.52 -1.79
N ILE A 262 -2.99 22.68 -2.72
CA ILE A 262 -2.40 22.55 -4.08
C ILE A 262 -2.60 23.86 -4.86
N GLU A 263 -3.79 24.49 -4.78
CA GLU A 263 -4.06 25.78 -5.44
C GLU A 263 -3.12 26.90 -4.94
N ILE A 264 -2.92 26.98 -3.63
CA ILE A 264 -2.02 27.98 -3.03
C ILE A 264 -0.59 27.78 -3.52
N GLU A 265 -0.07 26.53 -3.51
CA GLU A 265 1.28 26.24 -3.96
C GLU A 265 1.44 26.49 -5.48
N LEU A 266 0.40 26.17 -6.27
CA LEU A 266 0.38 26.49 -7.70
C LEU A 266 0.55 27.98 -7.93
N ASP A 267 -0.22 28.83 -7.26
CA ASP A 267 -0.16 30.27 -7.41
C ASP A 267 1.22 30.84 -7.04
N GLU A 268 1.81 30.37 -5.95
CA GLU A 268 3.16 30.76 -5.52
C GLU A 268 4.19 30.37 -6.58
N ARG A 269 4.08 29.17 -7.16
CA ARG A 269 5.01 28.67 -8.14
C ARG A 269 4.88 29.37 -9.49
N LEU A 270 3.65 29.65 -9.93
CA LEU A 270 3.39 30.42 -11.16
C LEU A 270 3.95 31.83 -11.06
N LYS A 271 3.86 32.45 -9.88
CA LYS A 271 4.49 33.76 -9.64
C LYS A 271 6.00 33.68 -9.77
N PHE A 272 6.63 32.69 -9.14
CA PHE A 272 8.08 32.46 -9.22
C PHE A 272 8.53 32.29 -10.67
N PHE A 273 7.85 31.47 -11.48
CA PHE A 273 8.18 31.27 -12.88
C PHE A 273 8.04 32.55 -13.73
N LYS A 274 7.00 33.35 -13.49
CA LYS A 274 6.82 34.62 -14.16
C LYS A 274 7.93 35.61 -13.80
N ASP A 275 8.28 35.68 -12.50
CA ASP A 275 9.33 36.60 -12.01
C ASP A 275 10.73 36.20 -12.53
N THR A 276 10.94 34.91 -12.87
CA THR A 276 12.20 34.38 -13.42
C THR A 276 12.18 34.28 -14.95
N GLY A 277 11.12 34.72 -15.62
CA GLY A 277 11.01 34.73 -17.09
C GLY A 277 10.70 33.37 -17.73
N LYS A 278 10.31 32.37 -16.95
CA LYS A 278 10.01 30.99 -17.36
C LYS A 278 8.53 30.84 -17.71
N LEU A 279 8.09 31.49 -18.77
CA LEU A 279 6.67 31.58 -19.11
C LEU A 279 6.09 30.28 -19.65
N VAL A 280 6.88 29.49 -20.38
CA VAL A 280 6.45 28.21 -20.96
C VAL A 280 6.23 27.19 -19.84
N GLU A 281 7.15 27.12 -18.89
CA GLU A 281 7.07 26.26 -17.72
C GLU A 281 5.86 26.62 -16.85
N ALA A 282 5.62 27.94 -16.65
CA ALA A 282 4.44 28.41 -15.93
C ALA A 282 3.14 27.96 -16.59
N GLN A 283 3.04 28.08 -17.93
CA GLN A 283 1.83 27.68 -18.65
C GLN A 283 1.59 26.17 -18.57
N ARG A 284 2.62 25.36 -18.80
CA ARG A 284 2.54 23.88 -18.74
C ARG A 284 2.14 23.40 -17.35
N LEU A 285 2.82 23.90 -16.31
CA LEU A 285 2.49 23.57 -14.92
C LEU A 285 1.03 23.92 -14.62
N LYS A 286 0.59 25.11 -15.00
CA LYS A 286 -0.79 25.54 -14.78
C LYS A 286 -1.79 24.59 -15.42
N GLN A 287 -1.65 24.30 -16.70
CA GLN A 287 -2.57 23.45 -17.45
C GLN A 287 -2.69 22.05 -16.82
N ARG A 288 -1.55 21.47 -16.45
CA ARG A 288 -1.53 20.15 -15.84
C ARG A 288 -2.22 20.12 -14.50
N VAL A 289 -1.82 21.00 -13.59
CA VAL A 289 -2.36 21.00 -12.23
C VAL A 289 -3.84 21.36 -12.21
N GLU A 290 -4.29 22.28 -13.07
CA GLU A 290 -5.72 22.59 -13.21
C GLU A 290 -6.52 21.35 -13.65
N PHE A 291 -6.00 20.59 -14.63
CA PHE A 291 -6.61 19.32 -15.05
C PHE A 291 -6.67 18.30 -13.90
N ASP A 292 -5.56 18.12 -13.18
CA ASP A 292 -5.50 17.20 -12.03
C ASP A 292 -6.47 17.62 -10.91
N LEU A 293 -6.59 18.93 -10.66
CA LEU A 293 -7.56 19.47 -9.68
C LEU A 293 -9.02 19.24 -10.11
N GLU A 294 -9.32 19.35 -11.42
CA GLU A 294 -10.65 18.99 -11.94
C GLU A 294 -10.97 17.52 -11.71
N MET A 295 -10.02 16.64 -11.99
CA MET A 295 -10.18 15.20 -11.76
C MET A 295 -10.37 14.89 -10.26
N LEU A 296 -9.54 15.48 -9.39
CA LEU A 296 -9.67 15.34 -7.93
C LEU A 296 -11.05 15.81 -7.43
N ARG A 297 -11.60 16.90 -7.97
CA ARG A 297 -12.94 17.38 -7.62
C ARG A 297 -14.04 16.44 -8.11
N ALA A 298 -13.89 15.91 -9.32
CA ALA A 298 -14.91 15.09 -9.98
C ALA A 298 -14.95 13.66 -9.45
N THR A 299 -13.78 13.05 -9.22
CA THR A 299 -13.66 11.61 -8.94
C THR A 299 -12.99 11.30 -7.60
N GLY A 300 -12.40 12.29 -6.93
CA GLY A 300 -11.58 12.09 -5.73
C GLY A 300 -10.17 11.56 -6.01
N SER A 301 -9.80 11.33 -7.28
CA SER A 301 -8.50 10.82 -7.68
C SER A 301 -8.02 11.42 -9.00
N THR A 302 -6.74 11.27 -9.32
CA THR A 302 -6.15 11.66 -10.61
C THR A 302 -4.99 10.74 -10.94
N LYS A 303 -4.60 10.67 -12.22
CA LYS A 303 -3.37 9.99 -12.63
C LYS A 303 -2.16 10.69 -12.00
N GLY A 304 -1.33 9.94 -11.27
CA GLY A 304 -0.21 10.52 -10.55
C GLY A 304 -0.62 11.19 -9.23
N VAL A 305 -1.68 10.69 -8.60
CA VAL A 305 -2.15 11.12 -7.28
C VAL A 305 -1.04 11.12 -6.23
N GLU A 306 -0.03 10.26 -6.39
CA GLU A 306 1.17 10.22 -5.55
C GLU A 306 1.98 11.53 -5.59
N ASN A 307 1.89 12.33 -6.65
CA ASN A 307 2.53 13.65 -6.72
C ASN A 307 1.91 14.64 -5.73
N TYR A 308 0.66 14.40 -5.32
CA TYR A 308 -0.09 15.20 -4.36
C TYR A 308 -0.17 14.52 -2.96
N SER A 309 0.61 13.46 -2.75
CA SER A 309 0.57 12.63 -1.54
C SER A 309 0.69 13.45 -0.25
N ARG A 310 1.54 14.49 -0.21
CA ARG A 310 1.68 15.39 0.94
C ARG A 310 0.35 16.03 1.35
N TYR A 311 -0.38 16.58 0.37
CA TYR A 311 -1.67 17.23 0.62
C TYR A 311 -2.75 16.23 0.98
N ILE A 312 -2.80 15.14 0.23
CA ILE A 312 -3.77 14.05 0.40
C ILE A 312 -3.61 13.41 1.78
N THR A 313 -2.38 13.11 2.20
CA THR A 313 -2.11 12.50 3.50
C THR A 313 -2.04 13.50 4.66
N GLY A 314 -2.09 14.81 4.37
CA GLY A 314 -2.02 15.88 5.37
C GLY A 314 -0.67 16.06 6.01
N MET A 315 0.40 15.60 5.37
CA MET A 315 1.75 15.78 5.87
C MET A 315 2.21 17.21 5.76
N LYS A 316 2.99 17.64 6.77
CA LYS A 316 3.69 18.92 6.73
C LYS A 316 4.84 18.87 5.71
N PRO A 317 5.25 20.02 5.15
CA PRO A 317 6.48 20.08 4.34
C PRO A 317 7.66 19.48 5.10
N GLY A 318 8.44 18.63 4.44
CA GLY A 318 9.59 17.92 5.06
C GLY A 318 9.20 16.69 5.91
N GLY A 319 7.92 16.32 5.97
CA GLY A 319 7.48 15.09 6.65
C GLY A 319 7.92 13.82 5.91
N THR A 320 8.13 12.72 6.66
CA THR A 320 8.46 11.42 6.07
C THR A 320 7.22 10.79 5.43
N PRO A 321 7.27 10.36 4.16
CA PRO A 321 6.17 9.65 3.53
C PRO A 321 5.83 8.36 4.27
N TYR A 322 4.54 8.03 4.31
CA TYR A 322 4.09 6.77 4.89
C TYR A 322 4.69 5.58 4.14
N SER A 323 5.04 4.58 4.91
CA SER A 323 5.71 3.36 4.49
C SER A 323 4.99 2.12 5.02
N MET A 324 5.44 0.94 4.64
CA MET A 324 4.92 -0.31 5.19
C MET A 324 5.17 -0.42 6.71
N PHE A 325 6.23 0.20 7.23
CA PHE A 325 6.50 0.25 8.67
C PHE A 325 5.36 0.92 9.44
N ASP A 326 4.80 2.02 8.92
CA ASP A 326 3.68 2.73 9.54
C ASP A 326 2.41 1.86 9.62
N TYR A 327 2.18 0.99 8.62
CA TYR A 327 1.08 0.03 8.64
C TYR A 327 1.26 -1.08 9.68
N TYR A 328 2.50 -1.48 9.95
CA TYR A 328 2.80 -2.40 11.05
C TYR A 328 2.64 -1.71 12.40
N GLU A 329 3.13 -0.49 12.57
CA GLU A 329 3.14 0.26 13.82
C GLU A 329 1.75 0.66 14.31
N ILE A 330 0.79 0.93 13.40
CA ILE A 330 -0.55 1.37 13.80
C ILE A 330 -1.30 0.28 14.58
N LYS A 331 -1.01 -0.97 14.32
CA LYS A 331 -1.67 -2.10 14.98
C LYS A 331 -0.78 -2.84 15.96
N ASN A 332 0.45 -3.10 15.57
CA ASN A 332 1.39 -3.95 16.27
C ASN A 332 2.60 -3.13 16.70
N LYS A 333 2.82 -2.99 18.00
CA LYS A 333 4.04 -2.34 18.52
C LYS A 333 5.30 -3.19 18.32
N ASP A 334 5.12 -4.53 18.27
CA ASP A 334 6.20 -5.49 18.12
C ASP A 334 6.01 -6.27 16.82
N TYR A 335 6.96 -6.14 15.91
CA TYR A 335 7.06 -6.92 14.67
C TYR A 335 8.51 -7.15 14.31
N LEU A 336 8.77 -8.20 13.56
CA LEU A 336 10.12 -8.57 13.10
C LEU A 336 10.37 -8.00 11.71
N VAL A 337 11.48 -7.30 11.54
CA VAL A 337 11.97 -6.88 10.22
C VAL A 337 13.14 -7.78 9.82
N ILE A 338 13.00 -8.47 8.71
CA ILE A 338 14.05 -9.30 8.11
C ILE A 338 14.49 -8.66 6.81
N VAL A 339 15.76 -8.29 6.70
CA VAL A 339 16.34 -7.74 5.47
C VAL A 339 17.15 -8.84 4.80
N ASP A 340 16.58 -9.46 3.78
CA ASP A 340 17.26 -10.52 3.03
C ASP A 340 18.33 -9.93 2.11
N GLU A 341 19.46 -10.65 1.97
CA GLU A 341 20.65 -10.18 1.25
C GLU A 341 20.99 -8.73 1.63
N SER A 342 21.12 -8.47 2.93
CA SER A 342 21.26 -7.12 3.52
C SER A 342 22.44 -6.34 2.94
N HIS A 343 23.48 -7.01 2.45
CA HIS A 343 24.62 -6.38 1.78
C HIS A 343 24.24 -5.70 0.45
N VAL A 344 23.11 -6.10 -0.19
CA VAL A 344 22.54 -5.46 -1.38
C VAL A 344 21.36 -4.56 -1.00
N SER A 345 20.46 -5.06 -0.16
CA SER A 345 19.21 -4.36 0.18
C SER A 345 19.44 -3.07 0.95
N LEU A 346 20.37 -3.03 1.92
CA LEU A 346 20.67 -1.80 2.68
C LEU A 346 21.33 -0.69 1.84
N PRO A 347 22.31 -0.98 0.98
CA PRO A 347 22.79 0.01 0.01
C PRO A 347 21.70 0.54 -0.93
N GLN A 348 20.73 -0.33 -1.35
CA GLN A 348 19.62 0.09 -2.17
C GLN A 348 18.70 1.06 -1.42
N PHE A 349 18.37 0.81 -0.15
CA PHE A 349 17.64 1.77 0.68
C PHE A 349 18.35 3.14 0.73
N ARG A 350 19.68 3.13 0.89
CA ARG A 350 20.49 4.36 0.89
C ARG A 350 20.53 5.02 -0.48
N GLY A 351 20.65 4.22 -1.56
CA GLY A 351 20.66 4.69 -2.95
C GLY A 351 19.35 5.36 -3.32
N MET A 352 18.22 4.75 -3.04
CA MET A 352 16.90 5.34 -3.28
C MET A 352 16.73 6.68 -2.57
N TYR A 353 17.22 6.80 -1.34
CA TYR A 353 17.22 8.08 -0.64
C TYR A 353 18.10 9.13 -1.34
N ALA A 354 19.30 8.74 -1.78
CA ALA A 354 20.22 9.63 -2.48
C ALA A 354 19.73 10.01 -3.89
N GLU A 355 19.21 9.06 -4.66
CA GLU A 355 18.65 9.28 -5.98
C GLU A 355 17.42 10.20 -5.92
N ILE A 356 16.50 9.94 -5.02
CA ILE A 356 15.37 10.81 -4.76
C ILE A 356 15.87 12.24 -4.44
N LYS A 357 16.95 12.41 -3.69
CA LYS A 357 17.52 13.71 -3.35
C LYS A 357 18.18 14.39 -4.56
N VAL A 358 18.91 13.63 -5.39
CA VAL A 358 19.60 14.16 -6.60
C VAL A 358 18.60 14.46 -7.71
N GLU A 359 17.70 13.56 -8.00
CA GLU A 359 16.63 13.74 -8.99
C GLU A 359 15.76 14.94 -8.65
N LYS A 360 15.47 15.13 -7.37
CA LYS A 360 14.77 16.29 -6.83
C LYS A 360 15.55 17.59 -6.99
N THR A 361 16.85 17.57 -6.72
CA THR A 361 17.68 18.75 -6.92
C THR A 361 17.71 19.12 -8.40
N LEU A 362 17.78 18.14 -9.30
CA LEU A 362 17.75 18.35 -10.74
C LEU A 362 16.38 18.86 -11.21
N LEU A 363 15.30 18.25 -10.74
CA LEU A 363 13.92 18.66 -11.07
C LEU A 363 13.59 20.04 -10.50
N LEU A 364 14.06 20.35 -9.28
CA LEU A 364 13.97 21.70 -8.71
C LEU A 364 14.77 22.73 -9.52
N SER A 365 15.94 22.34 -10.06
CA SER A 365 16.73 23.22 -10.94
C SER A 365 16.11 23.38 -12.32
N MET A 366 15.32 22.42 -12.79
CA MET A 366 14.56 22.44 -14.03
C MET A 366 13.15 23.01 -13.87
N ASP A 367 12.76 23.37 -12.65
CA ASP A 367 11.49 24.03 -12.30
C ASP A 367 10.21 23.26 -12.70
N LEU A 368 10.27 21.94 -12.80
CA LEU A 368 9.13 21.13 -13.23
C LEU A 368 8.40 20.41 -12.07
N ASP A 369 8.87 20.58 -10.82
CA ASP A 369 8.25 19.89 -9.70
C ASP A 369 7.84 20.81 -8.55
N PHE A 370 6.72 20.46 -7.93
CA PHE A 370 6.24 21.05 -6.70
C PHE A 370 7.21 20.80 -5.54
N HIS A 371 7.18 21.65 -4.52
CA HIS A 371 7.87 21.49 -3.22
C HIS A 371 7.62 20.14 -2.50
N GLN A 372 6.76 19.29 -3.03
CA GLN A 372 6.55 17.92 -2.52
C GLN A 372 7.83 17.10 -2.41
N LEU A 373 8.80 17.44 -3.22
CA LEU A 373 10.07 16.75 -3.29
C LEU A 373 10.97 16.97 -2.06
N LEU A 374 10.68 17.93 -1.20
CA LEU A 374 11.36 18.12 0.08
C LEU A 374 10.91 17.16 1.19
N ILE A 375 9.87 16.35 0.95
CA ILE A 375 9.32 15.43 1.96
C ILE A 375 10.30 14.30 2.32
N THR A 376 11.20 13.93 1.41
CA THR A 376 12.13 12.82 1.63
C THR A 376 13.41 13.20 2.37
N ASP A 377 13.57 14.43 2.82
CA ASP A 377 14.79 14.86 3.51
C ASP A 377 15.00 14.23 4.91
N HIS A 378 14.03 13.47 5.42
CA HIS A 378 14.09 12.91 6.76
C HIS A 378 13.75 11.43 6.87
N LEU A 379 14.16 10.60 5.91
CA LEU A 379 14.37 9.19 6.22
C LEU A 379 15.56 9.11 7.19
N ASN A 380 15.23 9.25 8.46
CA ASN A 380 16.22 9.15 9.52
C ASN A 380 16.64 7.67 9.60
N LEU A 381 17.73 7.32 8.89
CA LEU A 381 18.35 6.00 8.95
C LEU A 381 18.76 5.56 10.39
N LYS A 382 18.45 6.38 11.39
CA LYS A 382 18.58 6.04 12.81
C LYS A 382 17.42 5.21 13.35
N SER A 383 16.35 5.02 12.57
CA SER A 383 15.18 4.20 12.95
C SER A 383 15.10 2.84 12.20
N LEU A 384 16.05 2.55 11.32
CA LEU A 384 16.27 1.22 10.74
C LEU A 384 17.26 0.40 11.53
#